data_6567d4372279c88b50238907175adeb4
#
_entry.id   6567d4372279c88b50238907175adeb4
#
_cell.length_a   1.000
_cell.length_b   1.000
_cell.length_c   1.000
_cell.angle_alpha   90.00
_cell.angle_beta   90.00
_cell.angle_gamma   90.00
#
_symmetry.space_group_name_H-M   'P 1'
#
loop_
_entity.id
_entity.type
_entity.pdbx_description
1 polymer ?
#
loop_
_entity_poly.entity_id
_entity_poly.type
_entity_poly.pdbx_seq_one_letter_code
_entity_poly.pdbx_strand_id
1 'polypeptide(L)'
;MLAPDEEVPEIYTDKAFSQTNHWELSTSQLSSKFLDGWGYGEVVPDGYGLSYSIGDNYIRWTITSLNRGTKELGHYLAEAATETREMMERVAADTKGTTKL
;
A
#
# COMPACT_ATOMS: atom_id res chain seq x y z
N MET A 1 13.23 13.29 25.82
CA MET A 1 14.41 14.17 25.82
C MET A 1 15.47 13.42 26.61
N LEU A 2 16.64 13.14 26.01
CA LEU A 2 17.76 12.46 26.68
C LEU A 2 18.38 13.41 27.72
N ALA A 3 18.90 12.87 28.81
CA ALA A 3 19.67 13.66 29.76
C ALA A 3 21.00 14.15 29.11
N PRO A 4 21.65 15.24 29.61
CA PRO A 4 22.81 15.83 28.94
C PRO A 4 24.03 14.91 28.80
N ASP A 5 24.07 13.83 29.56
CA ASP A 5 25.14 12.82 29.65
C ASP A 5 24.67 11.43 29.12
N GLU A 6 23.49 11.34 28.59
CA GLU A 6 22.94 10.10 28.02
C GLU A 6 23.35 9.95 26.54
N GLU A 7 24.05 8.86 26.22
CA GLU A 7 24.39 8.52 24.84
C GLU A 7 23.16 8.05 24.09
N VAL A 8 23.02 8.47 22.82
CA VAL A 8 21.98 7.98 21.94
C VAL A 8 22.23 6.50 21.67
N PRO A 9 21.27 5.59 21.92
CA PRO A 9 21.42 4.18 21.59
C PRO A 9 21.81 3.96 20.13
N GLU A 10 22.73 3.05 19.86
CA GLU A 10 23.29 2.79 18.52
C GLU A 10 22.24 2.53 17.45
N ILE A 11 21.12 1.93 17.81
CA ILE A 11 20.01 1.67 16.88
C ILE A 11 19.50 2.93 16.17
N TYR A 12 19.50 4.08 16.84
CA TYR A 12 19.01 5.34 16.25
C TYR A 12 20.03 6.00 15.30
N THR A 13 21.27 5.54 15.32
CA THR A 13 22.35 5.98 14.41
C THR A 13 22.62 4.99 13.29
N ASP A 14 21.97 3.82 13.32
CA ASP A 14 22.09 2.79 12.31
C ASP A 14 21.39 3.20 11.00
N LYS A 15 22.09 3.01 9.87
CA LYS A 15 21.54 3.32 8.53
C LYS A 15 20.33 2.46 8.16
N ALA A 16 20.33 1.19 8.60
CA ALA A 16 19.20 0.30 8.36
C ALA A 16 17.95 0.78 9.10
N PHE A 17 18.09 1.28 10.33
CA PHE A 17 16.97 1.88 11.07
C PHE A 17 16.41 3.12 10.35
N SER A 18 17.28 4.01 9.86
CA SER A 18 16.84 5.18 9.08
C SER A 18 16.13 4.77 7.80
N GLN A 19 16.62 3.75 7.10
CA GLN A 19 16.04 3.25 5.87
C GLN A 19 14.68 2.57 6.11
N THR A 20 14.53 1.79 7.17
CA THR A 20 13.24 1.16 7.51
C THR A 20 12.15 2.16 7.89
N ASN A 21 12.54 3.36 8.36
CA ASN A 21 11.61 4.44 8.68
C ASN A 21 11.32 5.37 7.47
N HIS A 22 12.02 5.20 6.37
CA HIS A 22 11.78 5.94 5.13
C HIS A 22 10.72 5.23 4.28
N TRP A 23 9.47 5.46 4.56
CA TRP A 23 8.34 4.78 3.92
C TRP A 23 7.96 5.46 2.61
N GLU A 24 8.60 5.06 1.54
CA GLU A 24 8.25 5.52 0.19
C GLU A 24 6.83 5.09 -0.21
N LEU A 25 6.37 3.92 0.25
CA LEU A 25 4.99 3.47 0.11
C LEU A 25 4.35 3.32 1.49
N SER A 26 3.49 4.24 1.84
CA SER A 26 2.63 4.13 3.02
C SER A 26 1.24 3.68 2.59
N THR A 27 0.84 2.49 2.99
CA THR A 27 -0.45 1.90 2.60
C THR A 27 -1.32 1.60 3.81
N SER A 28 -2.62 1.85 3.70
CA SER A 28 -3.57 1.51 4.74
C SER A 28 -4.97 1.25 4.17
N GLN A 29 -5.69 0.34 4.79
CA GLN A 29 -7.03 -0.07 4.41
C GLN A 29 -8.06 0.38 5.44
N LEU A 30 -9.14 0.99 4.96
CA LEU A 30 -10.32 1.26 5.76
C LEU A 30 -11.55 1.09 4.87
N SER A 31 -12.40 0.10 5.19
CA SER A 31 -13.67 -0.11 4.52
C SER A 31 -14.81 0.06 5.51
N SER A 32 -15.80 0.85 5.13
CA SER A 32 -17.00 1.08 5.94
C SER A 32 -18.18 1.41 5.02
N LYS A 33 -19.36 0.95 5.39
CA LYS A 33 -20.60 1.31 4.71
C LYS A 33 -21.00 2.78 4.89
N PHE A 34 -20.36 3.46 5.85
CA PHE A 34 -20.64 4.87 6.19
C PHE A 34 -19.62 5.84 5.61
N LEU A 35 -18.57 5.32 4.95
CA LEU A 35 -17.51 6.12 4.32
C LEU A 35 -17.48 5.83 2.83
N ASP A 36 -17.65 6.87 2.03
CA ASP A 36 -17.52 6.75 0.57
C ASP A 36 -16.06 6.72 0.11
N GLY A 37 -15.18 7.38 0.84
CA GLY A 37 -13.75 7.38 0.57
C GLY A 37 -12.97 8.00 1.73
N TRP A 38 -11.66 7.78 1.72
CA TRP A 38 -10.73 8.33 2.70
C TRP A 38 -9.33 8.45 2.11
N GLY A 39 -8.47 9.18 2.76
CA GLY A 39 -7.12 9.40 2.29
C GLY A 39 -6.22 10.03 3.34
N TYR A 40 -4.93 10.00 3.10
CA TYR A 40 -3.88 10.67 3.87
C TYR A 40 -2.72 11.06 2.94
N GLY A 41 -1.83 11.93 3.41
CA GLY A 41 -0.66 12.35 2.67
C GLY A 41 0.46 11.31 2.68
N GLU A 42 1.48 11.56 1.88
CA GLU A 42 2.73 10.81 1.93
C GLU A 42 3.45 11.03 3.27
N VAL A 43 4.22 10.02 3.69
CA VAL A 43 5.00 10.07 4.95
C VAL A 43 6.34 10.76 4.74
N VAL A 44 6.92 10.61 3.56
CA VAL A 44 8.20 11.21 3.16
C VAL A 44 8.03 11.95 1.81
N PRO A 45 8.81 13.03 1.56
CA PRO A 45 8.63 13.87 0.37
C PRO A 45 8.78 13.14 -0.97
N ASP A 46 9.54 12.06 -1.00
CA ASP A 46 9.76 11.19 -2.17
C ASP A 46 8.84 9.97 -2.22
N GLY A 47 7.83 9.92 -1.34
CA GLY A 47 6.92 8.79 -1.19
C GLY A 47 5.51 9.02 -1.70
N TYR A 48 4.68 8.01 -1.47
CA TYR A 48 3.25 7.99 -1.79
C TYR A 48 2.43 7.59 -0.57
N GLY A 49 1.30 8.27 -0.37
CA GLY A 49 0.22 7.82 0.51
C GLY A 49 -0.81 7.04 -0.31
N LEU A 50 -1.02 5.78 0.02
CA LEU A 50 -1.94 4.87 -0.65
C LEU A 50 -2.99 4.39 0.33
N SER A 51 -4.10 5.11 0.42
CA SER A 51 -5.27 4.61 1.14
C SER A 51 -6.16 3.80 0.22
N TYR A 52 -6.76 2.74 0.73
CA TYR A 52 -7.69 1.97 -0.07
C TYR A 52 -8.88 1.48 0.73
N SER A 53 -9.97 1.24 0.03
CA SER A 53 -11.17 0.59 0.53
C SER A 53 -11.59 -0.52 -0.42
N ILE A 54 -12.05 -1.63 0.18
CA ILE A 54 -12.52 -2.80 -0.54
C ILE A 54 -14.03 -2.84 -0.43
N GLY A 55 -14.71 -2.78 -1.57
CA GLY A 55 -16.15 -2.98 -1.70
C GLY A 55 -16.46 -4.35 -2.33
N ASP A 56 -17.75 -4.64 -2.49
CA ASP A 56 -18.20 -5.93 -3.02
C ASP A 56 -17.72 -6.18 -4.46
N ASN A 57 -17.63 -5.13 -5.29
CA ASN A 57 -17.31 -5.23 -6.71
C ASN A 57 -16.16 -4.30 -7.14
N TYR A 58 -15.49 -3.65 -6.20
CA TYR A 58 -14.44 -2.67 -6.52
C TYR A 58 -13.38 -2.57 -5.43
N ILE A 59 -12.21 -2.11 -5.83
CA ILE A 59 -11.20 -1.56 -4.94
C ILE A 59 -11.02 -0.10 -5.31
N ARG A 60 -11.12 0.79 -4.32
CA ARG A 60 -10.87 2.22 -4.50
C ARG A 60 -9.55 2.60 -3.87
N TRP A 61 -8.66 3.22 -4.64
CA TRP A 61 -7.44 3.82 -4.13
C TRP A 61 -7.50 5.34 -4.15
N THR A 62 -7.03 5.96 -3.08
CA THR A 62 -6.68 7.38 -3.06
C THR A 62 -5.17 7.49 -2.98
N ILE A 63 -4.55 8.13 -3.97
CA ILE A 63 -3.10 8.21 -4.13
C ILE A 63 -2.67 9.65 -3.95
N THR A 64 -1.78 9.90 -3.01
CA THR A 64 -1.21 11.22 -2.73
C THR A 64 0.29 11.20 -2.85
N SER A 65 0.87 12.29 -3.33
CA SER A 65 2.32 12.49 -3.39
C SER A 65 2.65 13.96 -3.67
N LEU A 66 3.90 14.35 -3.47
CA LEU A 66 4.41 15.65 -3.90
C LEU A 66 4.83 15.60 -5.37
N ASN A 67 3.86 15.71 -6.30
CA ASN A 67 4.08 15.76 -7.76
C ASN A 67 4.89 14.60 -8.34
N ARG A 68 4.63 13.36 -7.91
CA ARG A 68 5.40 12.17 -8.28
C ARG A 68 4.63 11.20 -9.18
N GLY A 69 3.81 11.67 -10.09
CA GLY A 69 3.17 10.80 -11.07
C GLY A 69 2.10 9.88 -10.47
N THR A 70 1.21 10.40 -9.63
CA THR A 70 0.11 9.63 -9.03
C THR A 70 -0.82 9.01 -10.08
N LYS A 71 -0.93 9.64 -11.26
CA LYS A 71 -1.75 9.13 -12.36
C LYS A 71 -1.17 7.85 -12.95
N GLU A 72 0.13 7.80 -13.17
CA GLU A 72 0.85 6.62 -13.66
C GLU A 72 0.78 5.49 -12.64
N LEU A 73 1.01 5.78 -11.35
CA LEU A 73 0.88 4.79 -10.29
C LEU A 73 -0.54 4.23 -10.23
N GLY A 74 -1.56 5.07 -10.36
CA GLY A 74 -2.97 4.63 -10.42
C GLY A 74 -3.26 3.70 -11.59
N HIS A 75 -2.67 3.98 -12.75
CA HIS A 75 -2.77 3.12 -13.93
C HIS A 75 -2.19 1.73 -13.66
N TYR A 76 -0.95 1.65 -13.18
CA TYR A 76 -0.29 0.37 -12.89
C TYR A 76 -0.95 -0.41 -11.75
N LEU A 77 -1.50 0.24 -10.75
CA LEU A 77 -2.29 -0.42 -9.71
C LEU A 77 -3.55 -1.08 -10.27
N ALA A 78 -4.26 -0.39 -11.17
CA ALA A 78 -5.45 -0.94 -11.81
C ALA A 78 -5.10 -2.13 -12.72
N GLU A 79 -4.01 -2.04 -13.48
CA GLU A 79 -3.51 -3.12 -14.33
C GLU A 79 -3.12 -4.34 -13.48
N ALA A 80 -2.30 -4.17 -12.46
CA ALA A 80 -1.86 -5.24 -11.56
C ALA A 80 -3.04 -5.92 -10.84
N ALA A 81 -4.05 -5.16 -10.42
CA ALA A 81 -5.24 -5.72 -9.80
C ALA A 81 -6.05 -6.57 -10.79
N THR A 82 -6.17 -6.13 -12.04
CA THR A 82 -6.85 -6.85 -13.11
C THR A 82 -6.12 -8.16 -13.43
N GLU A 83 -4.83 -8.11 -13.64
CA GLU A 83 -3.99 -9.31 -13.93
C GLU A 83 -4.04 -10.32 -12.78
N THR A 84 -3.99 -9.83 -11.53
CA THR A 84 -4.09 -10.70 -10.34
C THR A 84 -5.43 -11.41 -10.30
N ARG A 85 -6.51 -10.70 -10.56
CA ARG A 85 -7.86 -11.27 -10.63
C ARG A 85 -7.96 -12.34 -11.72
N GLU A 86 -7.52 -12.06 -12.93
CA GLU A 86 -7.54 -13.00 -14.05
C GLU A 86 -6.72 -14.26 -13.75
N MET A 87 -5.55 -14.11 -13.12
CA MET A 87 -4.73 -15.22 -12.66
C MET A 87 -5.50 -16.11 -11.67
N MET A 88 -6.15 -15.52 -10.68
CA MET A 88 -6.92 -16.26 -9.67
C MET A 88 -8.16 -16.95 -10.27
N GLU A 89 -8.83 -16.30 -11.22
CA GLU A 89 -9.98 -16.89 -11.93
C GLU A 89 -9.54 -18.12 -12.75
N ARG A 90 -8.39 -18.09 -13.42
CA ARG A 90 -7.82 -19.24 -14.13
C ARG A 90 -7.53 -20.39 -13.18
N VAL A 91 -6.84 -20.14 -12.06
CA VAL A 91 -6.53 -21.17 -11.06
C VAL A 91 -7.81 -21.80 -10.49
N ALA A 92 -8.82 -20.99 -10.19
CA ALA A 92 -10.10 -21.50 -9.69
C ALA A 92 -10.85 -22.37 -10.71
N ALA A 93 -10.74 -22.07 -12.00
CA ALA A 93 -11.31 -22.88 -13.06
C ALA A 93 -10.59 -24.24 -13.20
N ASP A 94 -9.26 -24.25 -13.17
CA ASP A 94 -8.44 -25.45 -13.24
C ASP A 94 -8.69 -26.39 -12.07
N THR A 95 -8.83 -25.85 -10.86
CA THR A 95 -9.11 -26.63 -9.64
C THR A 95 -10.49 -27.32 -9.71
N LYS A 96 -11.51 -26.63 -10.26
CA LYS A 96 -12.84 -27.24 -10.48
C LYS A 96 -12.83 -28.33 -11.55
N GLY A 97 -11.94 -28.25 -12.53
CA GLY A 97 -11.74 -29.29 -13.56
C GLY A 97 -11.11 -30.57 -13.01
N THR A 98 -10.26 -30.46 -11.96
CA THR A 98 -9.53 -31.59 -11.39
C THR A 98 -10.35 -32.37 -10.33
N THR A 99 -11.47 -31.83 -9.86
CA THR A 99 -12.33 -32.47 -8.83
C THR A 99 -13.43 -33.36 -9.44
N LYS A 100 -13.40 -33.62 -10.76
CA LYS A 100 -14.28 -34.58 -11.42
C LYS A 100 -13.52 -35.90 -11.70
N LEU A 101 -13.21 -36.61 -10.64
CA LEU A 101 -12.91 -38.04 -10.65
C LEU A 101 -13.72 -38.73 -9.56
#